data_881ce1bb88d848e2353c0a2aa419e716
#
_entry.id   881ce1bb88d848e2353c0a2aa419e716
#
_cell.length_a   1.000
_cell.length_b   1.000
_cell.length_c   1.000
_cell.angle_alpha   90.00
_cell.angle_beta   90.00
_cell.angle_gamma   90.00
#
_symmetry.space_group_name_H-M   'P 1'
#
loop_
_entity.id
_entity.type
_entity.pdbx_description
1 polymer ?
#
loop_
_entity_poly.entity_id
_entity_poly.type
_entity_poly.pdbx_seq_one_letter_code
_entity_poly.pdbx_strand_id
1 'polypeptide(L)'
;QYLGELGADIRVFRNDQISLDELIALKPDHLVISPGPGEPLKDGGVSPEAIKHFTGKIPVLGVCLGHQCLGAVYGGKVDRASRLMHGKTSPVTHNGQGIFKDIPTPFEAMRYHSLVVYDPIPAELEVIAVTPEEEIMGLKHRQHPTYGVQFQPESILTEHGKQLLKN
;
A
#
# COMPACT_ATOMS: atom_id res chain seq x y z
N GLN A 1 6.87 -12.87 -4.84
CA GLN A 1 7.98 -13.76 -4.46
C GLN A 1 8.17 -13.81 -2.94
N TYR A 2 8.34 -12.67 -2.27
CA TYR A 2 8.55 -12.64 -0.81
C TYR A 2 7.42 -13.30 -0.02
N LEU A 3 6.16 -13.06 -0.41
CA LEU A 3 5.01 -13.65 0.27
C LEU A 3 5.02 -15.18 0.14
N GLY A 4 5.37 -15.70 -1.05
CA GLY A 4 5.53 -17.14 -1.24
C GLY A 4 6.64 -17.72 -0.38
N GLU A 5 7.77 -17.02 -0.29
CA GLU A 5 8.89 -17.42 0.59
C GLU A 5 8.49 -17.42 2.06
N LEU A 6 7.53 -16.59 2.46
CA LEU A 6 7.00 -16.52 3.82
C LEU A 6 5.91 -17.58 4.08
N GLY A 7 5.60 -18.43 3.12
CA GLY A 7 4.68 -19.55 3.29
C GLY A 7 3.24 -19.27 2.85
N ALA A 8 2.98 -18.17 2.16
CA ALA A 8 1.64 -17.85 1.68
C ALA A 8 1.25 -18.71 0.47
N ASP A 9 0.00 -19.15 0.40
CA ASP A 9 -0.60 -19.72 -0.80
C ASP A 9 -1.15 -18.57 -1.64
N ILE A 10 -0.43 -18.24 -2.72
CA ILE A 10 -0.66 -17.01 -3.48
C ILE A 10 -1.55 -17.28 -4.69
N ARG A 11 -2.57 -16.44 -4.88
CA ARG A 11 -3.39 -16.35 -6.08
C ARG A 11 -3.23 -14.95 -6.66
N VAL A 12 -2.76 -14.82 -7.90
CA VAL A 12 -2.48 -13.54 -8.57
C VAL A 12 -3.47 -13.32 -9.71
N PHE A 13 -4.11 -12.15 -9.70
CA PHE A 13 -5.05 -11.75 -10.74
C PHE A 13 -4.76 -10.32 -11.18
N ARG A 14 -4.95 -10.04 -12.45
CA ARG A 14 -4.93 -8.65 -12.94
C ARG A 14 -6.19 -7.93 -12.47
N ASN A 15 -6.06 -6.65 -12.14
CA ASN A 15 -7.16 -5.86 -11.60
C ASN A 15 -8.32 -5.65 -12.60
N ASP A 16 -8.06 -5.86 -13.89
CA ASP A 16 -9.05 -5.76 -14.97
C ASP A 16 -9.63 -7.12 -15.41
N GLN A 17 -9.21 -8.23 -14.78
CA GLN A 17 -9.58 -9.59 -15.18
C GLN A 17 -10.28 -10.39 -14.08
N ILE A 18 -10.64 -9.75 -12.98
CA ILE A 18 -11.40 -10.37 -11.90
C ILE A 18 -12.42 -9.39 -11.35
N SER A 19 -13.61 -9.88 -11.01
CA SER A 19 -14.65 -9.09 -10.38
C SER A 19 -14.55 -9.16 -8.86
N LEU A 20 -15.24 -8.25 -8.19
CA LEU A 20 -15.35 -8.27 -6.73
C LEU A 20 -16.03 -9.56 -6.25
N ASP A 21 -17.07 -10.00 -6.93
CA ASP A 21 -17.79 -11.24 -6.58
C ASP A 21 -16.89 -12.47 -6.68
N GLU A 22 -16.04 -12.52 -7.71
CA GLU A 22 -15.06 -13.60 -7.88
C GLU A 22 -14.02 -13.59 -6.75
N LEU A 23 -13.55 -12.41 -6.34
CA LEU A 23 -12.63 -12.27 -5.19
C LEU A 23 -13.28 -12.74 -3.90
N ILE A 24 -14.53 -12.36 -3.66
CA ILE A 24 -15.29 -12.78 -2.47
C ILE A 24 -15.43 -14.31 -2.45
N ALA A 25 -15.71 -14.91 -3.60
CA ALA A 25 -15.88 -16.36 -3.75
C ALA A 25 -14.61 -17.16 -3.43
N LEU A 26 -13.44 -16.56 -3.62
CA LEU A 26 -12.15 -17.17 -3.29
C LEU A 26 -11.90 -17.28 -1.78
N LYS A 27 -12.62 -16.52 -0.97
CA LYS A 27 -12.47 -16.48 0.50
C LYS A 27 -11.02 -16.28 0.94
N PRO A 28 -10.36 -15.20 0.50
CA PRO A 28 -8.96 -14.97 0.85
C PRO A 28 -8.79 -14.67 2.33
N ASP A 29 -7.66 -15.05 2.89
CA ASP A 29 -7.29 -14.70 4.27
C ASP A 29 -6.63 -13.31 4.35
N HIS A 30 -6.00 -12.88 3.25
CA HIS A 30 -5.35 -11.58 3.11
C HIS A 30 -5.54 -11.06 1.70
N LEU A 31 -5.58 -9.75 1.55
CA LEU A 31 -5.63 -9.09 0.25
C LEU A 31 -4.42 -8.18 0.09
N VAL A 32 -3.69 -8.33 -1.01
CA VAL A 32 -2.59 -7.43 -1.37
C VAL A 32 -2.89 -6.80 -2.73
N ILE A 33 -2.88 -5.48 -2.78
CA ILE A 33 -3.01 -4.72 -4.03
C ILE A 33 -1.61 -4.28 -4.43
N SER A 34 -1.13 -4.80 -5.56
CA SER A 34 0.23 -4.57 -6.01
C SER A 34 0.39 -3.23 -6.75
N PRO A 35 1.64 -2.79 -6.99
CA PRO A 35 1.90 -1.61 -7.81
C PRO A 35 1.33 -1.72 -9.22
N GLY A 36 1.03 -0.58 -9.81
CA GLY A 36 0.58 -0.49 -11.18
C GLY A 36 0.62 0.95 -11.69
N PRO A 37 0.45 1.15 -13.01
CA PRO A 37 0.45 2.49 -13.59
C PRO A 37 -0.91 3.17 -13.46
N GLY A 38 -0.92 4.49 -13.65
CA GLY A 38 -2.13 5.28 -13.80
C GLY A 38 -2.68 5.86 -12.52
N GLU A 39 -3.92 6.30 -12.60
CA GLU A 39 -4.65 6.91 -11.49
C GLU A 39 -5.50 5.87 -10.74
N PRO A 40 -5.57 5.95 -9.39
CA PRO A 40 -6.16 4.89 -8.59
C PRO A 40 -7.63 4.60 -8.91
N LEU A 41 -8.47 5.63 -9.08
CA LEU A 41 -9.90 5.41 -9.32
C LEU A 41 -10.23 5.13 -10.79
N LYS A 42 -9.37 5.55 -11.73
CA LYS A 42 -9.56 5.31 -13.15
C LYS A 42 -8.95 3.98 -13.61
N ASP A 43 -7.74 3.70 -13.12
CA ASP A 43 -6.92 2.60 -13.63
C ASP A 43 -6.77 1.46 -12.63
N GLY A 44 -7.32 1.60 -11.44
CA GLY A 44 -7.23 0.60 -10.37
C GLY A 44 -8.10 -0.64 -10.60
N GLY A 45 -9.00 -0.64 -11.58
CA GLY A 45 -9.89 -1.76 -11.85
C GLY A 45 -10.74 -2.12 -10.63
N VAL A 46 -10.70 -3.37 -10.19
CA VAL A 46 -11.44 -3.84 -9.02
C VAL A 46 -10.81 -3.39 -7.69
N SER A 47 -9.58 -2.87 -7.72
CA SER A 47 -8.81 -2.60 -6.49
C SER A 47 -9.49 -1.64 -5.51
N PRO A 48 -10.05 -0.48 -5.93
CA PRO A 48 -10.75 0.40 -4.97
C PRO A 48 -11.94 -0.29 -4.28
N GLU A 49 -12.76 -1.00 -5.04
CA GLU A 49 -13.91 -1.73 -4.50
C GLU A 49 -13.48 -2.84 -3.55
N ALA A 50 -12.42 -3.57 -3.90
CA ALA A 50 -11.89 -4.67 -3.08
C ALA A 50 -11.36 -4.15 -1.75
N ILE A 51 -10.63 -3.05 -1.74
CA ILE A 51 -10.15 -2.41 -0.51
C ILE A 51 -11.33 -2.08 0.40
N LYS A 52 -12.35 -1.43 -0.15
CA LYS A 52 -13.50 -1.00 0.63
C LYS A 52 -14.32 -2.17 1.17
N HIS A 53 -14.50 -3.21 0.35
CA HIS A 53 -15.23 -4.41 0.77
C HIS A 53 -14.52 -5.20 1.87
N PHE A 54 -13.21 -5.44 1.69
CA PHE A 54 -12.45 -6.31 2.59
C PHE A 54 -11.94 -5.62 3.86
N THR A 55 -11.91 -4.29 3.89
CA THR A 55 -11.54 -3.57 5.11
C THR A 55 -12.52 -3.90 6.24
N GLY A 56 -11.98 -4.37 7.36
CA GLY A 56 -12.78 -4.84 8.49
C GLY A 56 -13.15 -6.32 8.42
N LYS A 57 -12.82 -7.02 7.34
CA LYS A 57 -13.09 -8.44 7.17
C LYS A 57 -11.82 -9.28 7.19
N ILE A 58 -10.78 -8.82 6.49
CA ILE A 58 -9.47 -9.47 6.44
C ILE A 58 -8.38 -8.38 6.40
N PRO A 59 -7.12 -8.72 6.74
CA PRO A 59 -6.02 -7.78 6.55
C PRO A 59 -5.82 -7.40 5.08
N VAL A 60 -5.57 -6.11 4.83
CA VAL A 60 -5.39 -5.55 3.49
C VAL A 60 -4.10 -4.76 3.44
N LEU A 61 -3.29 -4.98 2.41
CA LEU A 61 -2.10 -4.18 2.12
C LEU A 61 -2.15 -3.66 0.71
N GLY A 62 -2.12 -2.33 0.56
CA GLY A 62 -1.97 -1.66 -0.73
C GLY A 62 -0.54 -1.17 -0.92
N VAL A 63 0.07 -1.51 -2.06
CA VAL A 63 1.44 -1.11 -2.39
C VAL A 63 1.42 -0.17 -3.60
N CYS A 64 2.03 1.00 -3.47
CA CYS A 64 2.14 2.03 -4.50
C CYS A 64 0.75 2.43 -5.04
N LEU A 65 0.31 1.92 -6.19
CA LEU A 65 -1.05 2.17 -6.69
C LEU A 65 -2.11 1.72 -5.67
N GLY A 66 -1.91 0.60 -5.00
CA GLY A 66 -2.81 0.11 -3.96
C GLY A 66 -2.92 1.05 -2.75
N HIS A 67 -1.82 1.67 -2.36
CA HIS A 67 -1.80 2.72 -1.33
C HIS A 67 -2.59 3.95 -1.79
N GLN A 68 -2.42 4.36 -3.03
CA GLN A 68 -3.16 5.48 -3.61
C GLN A 68 -4.66 5.17 -3.71
N CYS A 69 -5.01 3.94 -4.06
CA CYS A 69 -6.40 3.47 -4.03
C CYS A 69 -7.00 3.57 -2.62
N LEU A 70 -6.24 3.18 -1.60
CA LEU A 70 -6.68 3.30 -0.20
C LEU A 70 -6.98 4.76 0.17
N GLY A 71 -6.08 5.67 -0.17
CA GLY A 71 -6.31 7.10 0.07
C GLY A 71 -7.51 7.64 -0.67
N ALA A 72 -7.65 7.30 -1.95
CA ALA A 72 -8.69 7.82 -2.83
C ALA A 72 -10.08 7.28 -2.50
N VAL A 73 -10.20 6.00 -2.16
CA VAL A 73 -11.50 5.35 -1.93
C VAL A 73 -12.22 5.92 -0.70
N TYR A 74 -11.48 6.47 0.25
CA TYR A 74 -12.04 7.17 1.41
C TYR A 74 -12.14 8.69 1.22
N GLY A 75 -11.89 9.19 0.01
CA GLY A 75 -12.07 10.59 -0.35
C GLY A 75 -10.81 11.44 -0.27
N GLY A 76 -9.64 10.84 -0.12
CA GLY A 76 -8.36 11.54 -0.08
C GLY A 76 -7.94 12.05 -1.45
N LYS A 77 -7.08 13.06 -1.45
CA LYS A 77 -6.53 13.64 -2.68
C LYS A 77 -5.28 12.87 -3.11
N VAL A 78 -5.26 12.42 -4.35
CA VAL A 78 -4.10 11.83 -5.01
C VAL A 78 -3.74 12.71 -6.20
N ASP A 79 -2.51 13.22 -6.24
CA ASP A 79 -2.04 14.11 -7.30
C ASP A 79 -0.53 13.94 -7.49
N ARG A 80 0.02 14.63 -8.47
CA ARG A 80 1.44 14.55 -8.79
C ARG A 80 2.31 14.95 -7.62
N ALA A 81 3.37 14.19 -7.38
CA ALA A 81 4.41 14.54 -6.43
C ALA A 81 5.18 15.77 -6.91
N SER A 82 5.77 16.50 -5.97
CA SER A 82 6.64 17.64 -6.30
C SER A 82 7.90 17.20 -7.07
N ARG A 83 8.28 15.91 -6.97
CA ARG A 83 9.42 15.33 -7.67
C ARG A 83 9.04 13.97 -8.23
N LEU A 84 9.60 13.63 -9.40
CA LEU A 84 9.49 12.26 -9.93
C LEU A 84 10.43 11.34 -9.16
N MET A 85 9.89 10.23 -8.68
CA MET A 85 10.64 9.22 -7.92
C MET A 85 10.56 7.88 -8.66
N HIS A 86 11.50 7.71 -9.59
CA HIS A 86 11.58 6.48 -10.41
C HIS A 86 12.87 5.73 -10.10
N GLY A 87 12.77 4.71 -9.24
CA GLY A 87 13.92 3.87 -8.90
C GLY A 87 14.90 4.50 -7.93
N LYS A 88 14.48 5.50 -7.17
CA LYS A 88 15.31 6.17 -6.16
C LYS A 88 14.90 5.72 -4.76
N THR A 89 15.88 5.71 -3.85
CA THR A 89 15.60 5.45 -2.44
C THR A 89 15.41 6.74 -1.65
N SER A 90 14.64 6.65 -0.58
CA SER A 90 14.45 7.75 0.37
C SER A 90 14.39 7.18 1.78
N PRO A 91 14.84 7.94 2.79
CA PRO A 91 14.63 7.54 4.18
C PRO A 91 13.14 7.70 4.54
N VAL A 92 12.59 6.68 5.18
CA VAL A 92 11.19 6.65 5.62
C VAL A 92 11.17 6.56 7.13
N THR A 93 10.53 7.53 7.78
CA THR A 93 10.29 7.55 9.22
C THR A 93 8.89 7.04 9.50
N HIS A 94 8.74 6.13 10.46
CA HIS A 94 7.47 5.48 10.76
C HIS A 94 7.20 5.40 12.27
N ASN A 95 5.99 4.93 12.63
CA ASN A 95 5.54 4.84 14.02
C ASN A 95 5.99 3.58 14.78
N GLY A 96 6.67 2.63 14.12
CA GLY A 96 7.17 1.41 14.74
C GLY A 96 6.10 0.36 15.07
N GLN A 97 4.88 0.52 14.57
CA GLN A 97 3.75 -0.35 14.91
C GLN A 97 3.20 -1.06 13.68
N GLY A 98 2.43 -2.14 13.91
CA GLY A 98 1.79 -2.90 12.84
C GLY A 98 2.81 -3.45 11.85
N ILE A 99 2.69 -3.08 10.58
CA ILE A 99 3.60 -3.54 9.52
C ILE A 99 5.04 -3.04 9.70
N PHE A 100 5.27 -2.01 10.52
CA PHE A 100 6.60 -1.46 10.80
C PHE A 100 7.24 -2.01 12.07
N LYS A 101 6.61 -2.96 12.72
CA LYS A 101 7.16 -3.59 13.93
C LYS A 101 8.52 -4.22 13.61
N ASP A 102 9.49 -3.97 14.50
CA ASP A 102 10.86 -4.50 14.39
C ASP A 102 11.63 -4.00 13.16
N ILE A 103 11.17 -2.92 12.53
CA ILE A 103 11.89 -2.27 11.44
C ILE A 103 12.52 -0.98 11.98
N PRO A 104 13.82 -0.75 11.74
CA PRO A 104 14.46 0.50 12.17
C PRO A 104 13.79 1.74 11.57
N THR A 105 13.82 2.85 12.30
CA THR A 105 13.32 4.12 11.79
C THR A 105 14.41 5.19 11.91
N PRO A 106 14.78 5.91 10.85
CA PRO A 106 14.33 5.70 9.47
C PRO A 106 14.96 4.46 8.81
N PHE A 107 14.38 4.00 7.71
CA PHE A 107 14.98 2.99 6.85
C PHE A 107 14.90 3.43 5.38
N GLU A 108 15.82 2.92 4.55
CA GLU A 108 15.83 3.25 3.13
C GLU A 108 14.82 2.41 2.37
N ALA A 109 13.96 3.07 1.60
CA ALA A 109 12.94 2.41 0.78
C ALA A 109 12.99 2.91 -0.66
N MET A 110 12.84 1.98 -1.60
CA MET A 110 12.80 2.30 -3.02
C MET A 110 11.43 2.87 -3.40
N ARG A 111 11.46 3.96 -4.14
CA ARG A 111 10.27 4.66 -4.63
C ARG A 111 10.23 4.62 -6.15
N TYR A 112 9.05 4.30 -6.69
CA TYR A 112 8.82 4.33 -8.12
C TYR A 112 7.39 4.81 -8.36
N HIS A 113 7.17 6.14 -8.27
CA HIS A 113 5.85 6.73 -8.42
C HIS A 113 5.93 8.19 -8.86
N SER A 114 4.91 8.66 -9.52
CA SER A 114 4.72 10.07 -9.88
C SER A 114 3.56 10.73 -9.14
N LEU A 115 2.71 9.93 -8.51
CA LEU A 115 1.57 10.39 -7.72
C LEU A 115 1.80 10.11 -6.23
N VAL A 116 1.23 10.95 -5.38
CA VAL A 116 1.23 10.77 -3.92
C VAL A 116 -0.14 11.13 -3.35
N VAL A 117 -0.43 10.60 -2.15
CA VAL A 117 -1.60 11.01 -1.37
C VAL A 117 -1.23 12.27 -0.60
N TYR A 118 -2.06 13.30 -0.68
CA TYR A 118 -1.85 14.59 -0.02
C TYR A 118 -2.74 14.79 1.21
N ASP A 119 -2.27 15.62 2.14
CA ASP A 119 -3.10 16.15 3.21
C ASP A 119 -4.16 17.14 2.65
N PRO A 120 -5.33 17.26 3.28
CA PRO A 120 -5.79 16.49 4.44
C PRO A 120 -6.19 15.07 4.06
N ILE A 121 -5.83 14.11 4.91
CA ILE A 121 -6.24 12.73 4.70
C ILE A 121 -7.64 12.48 5.23
N PRO A 122 -8.37 11.48 4.69
CA PRO A 122 -9.70 11.12 5.21
C PRO A 122 -9.69 10.77 6.70
N ALA A 123 -10.80 11.03 7.39
CA ALA A 123 -10.92 10.79 8.82
C ALA A 123 -10.77 9.31 9.21
N GLU A 124 -11.08 8.39 8.29
CA GLU A 124 -10.95 6.94 8.51
C GLU A 124 -9.50 6.46 8.52
N LEU A 125 -8.57 7.28 8.04
CA LEU A 125 -7.16 6.91 7.86
C LEU A 125 -6.25 7.74 8.76
N GLU A 126 -5.04 7.23 8.99
CA GLU A 126 -3.97 7.95 9.68
C GLU A 126 -2.65 7.77 8.92
N VAL A 127 -1.80 8.79 8.97
CA VAL A 127 -0.45 8.72 8.40
C VAL A 127 0.45 8.00 9.40
N ILE A 128 1.15 6.96 8.92
CA ILE A 128 2.04 6.15 9.76
C ILE A 128 3.49 6.20 9.33
N ALA A 129 3.78 6.76 8.15
CA ALA A 129 5.15 6.90 7.64
C ALA A 129 5.26 8.10 6.70
N VAL A 130 6.39 8.79 6.77
CA VAL A 130 6.69 9.98 5.95
C VAL A 130 8.16 10.03 5.54
N THR A 131 8.46 10.79 4.49
CA THR A 131 9.84 11.17 4.12
C THR A 131 10.25 12.46 4.86
N PRO A 132 11.54 12.85 4.80
CA PRO A 132 11.97 14.15 5.35
C PRO A 132 11.25 15.35 4.74
N GLU A 133 10.79 15.25 3.49
CA GLU A 133 10.01 16.28 2.80
C GLU A 133 8.52 16.22 3.13
N GLU A 134 8.14 15.39 4.11
CA GLU A 134 6.76 15.21 4.58
C GLU A 134 5.81 14.59 3.54
N GLU A 135 6.35 13.88 2.55
CA GLU A 135 5.53 13.07 1.65
C GLU A 135 5.02 11.82 2.38
N ILE A 136 3.73 11.52 2.22
CA ILE A 136 3.10 10.37 2.86
C ILE A 136 3.60 9.08 2.23
N MET A 137 4.20 8.22 3.05
CA MET A 137 4.74 6.93 2.63
C MET A 137 4.00 5.75 3.23
N GLY A 138 3.16 5.97 4.22
CA GLY A 138 2.35 4.93 4.82
C GLY A 138 1.04 5.46 5.39
N LEU A 139 -0.03 4.71 5.15
CA LEU A 139 -1.37 4.97 5.67
C LEU A 139 -1.90 3.72 6.37
N LYS A 140 -2.79 3.92 7.32
CA LYS A 140 -3.50 2.85 8.02
C LYS A 140 -4.93 3.27 8.28
N HIS A 141 -5.87 2.33 8.14
CA HIS A 141 -7.22 2.53 8.66
C HIS A 141 -7.16 2.58 10.18
N ARG A 142 -7.86 3.53 10.79
CA ARG A 142 -7.78 3.74 12.24
C ARG A 142 -8.29 2.57 13.07
N GLN A 143 -9.24 1.79 12.53
CA GLN A 143 -9.94 0.73 13.26
C GLN A 143 -9.64 -0.67 12.76
N HIS A 144 -9.04 -0.83 11.58
CA HIS A 144 -8.87 -2.13 10.93
C HIS A 144 -7.44 -2.34 10.43
N PRO A 145 -6.98 -3.60 10.28
CA PRO A 145 -5.64 -3.88 9.72
C PRO A 145 -5.63 -3.73 8.19
N THR A 146 -5.88 -2.50 7.75
CA THR A 146 -5.79 -2.09 6.35
C THR A 146 -4.70 -1.05 6.24
N TYR A 147 -3.65 -1.37 5.48
CA TYR A 147 -2.43 -0.59 5.35
C TYR A 147 -2.14 -0.23 3.91
N GLY A 148 -1.49 0.92 3.72
CA GLY A 148 -0.93 1.30 2.43
C GLY A 148 0.50 1.78 2.58
N VAL A 149 1.36 1.39 1.65
CA VAL A 149 2.73 1.90 1.56
C VAL A 149 2.98 2.43 0.16
N GLN A 150 3.55 3.63 0.06
CA GLN A 150 3.84 4.26 -1.23
C GLN A 150 5.12 3.71 -1.85
N PHE A 151 6.06 3.27 -1.04
CA PHE A 151 7.31 2.68 -1.49
C PHE A 151 7.12 1.21 -1.90
N GLN A 152 8.17 0.62 -2.46
CA GLN A 152 8.17 -0.75 -2.98
C GLN A 152 8.86 -1.69 -1.99
N PRO A 153 8.14 -2.40 -1.11
CA PRO A 153 8.77 -3.32 -0.15
C PRO A 153 9.39 -4.54 -0.82
N GLU A 154 8.91 -4.90 -2.01
CA GLU A 154 9.43 -6.03 -2.78
C GLU A 154 10.77 -5.74 -3.46
N SER A 155 11.17 -4.48 -3.55
CA SER A 155 12.43 -4.10 -4.19
C SER A 155 13.62 -4.51 -3.34
N ILE A 156 14.67 -5.01 -4.00
CA ILE A 156 15.94 -5.32 -3.36
C ILE A 156 16.62 -4.05 -2.79
N LEU A 157 16.25 -2.87 -3.30
CA LEU A 157 16.74 -1.59 -2.81
C LEU A 157 16.02 -1.10 -1.55
N THR A 158 14.91 -1.75 -1.16
CA THR A 158 14.21 -1.44 0.08
C THR A 158 14.76 -2.30 1.21
N GLU A 159 15.30 -1.64 2.24
CA GLU A 159 15.75 -2.33 3.44
C GLU A 159 14.55 -2.89 4.20
N HIS A 160 14.70 -4.08 4.78
CA HIS A 160 13.67 -4.71 5.63
C HIS A 160 12.31 -4.94 4.95
N GLY A 161 12.24 -4.93 3.61
CA GLY A 161 10.98 -5.12 2.90
C GLY A 161 10.30 -6.45 3.19
N LYS A 162 11.08 -7.53 3.27
CA LYS A 162 10.54 -8.86 3.60
C LYS A 162 9.98 -8.91 5.02
N GLN A 163 10.64 -8.24 5.98
CA GLN A 163 10.15 -8.14 7.36
C GLN A 163 8.80 -7.40 7.40
N LEU A 164 8.66 -6.32 6.63
CA LEU A 164 7.40 -5.59 6.52
C LEU A 164 6.28 -6.51 6.01
N LEU A 165 6.54 -7.28 4.97
CA LEU A 165 5.55 -8.21 4.40
C LEU A 165 5.22 -9.36 5.36
N LYS A 166 6.18 -9.76 6.19
CA LYS A 166 5.96 -10.77 7.24
C LYS A 166 5.04 -10.24 8.33
N ASN A 167 5.19 -8.96 8.68
CA ASN A 167 4.37 -8.34 9.70
C ASN A 167 2.91 -8.24 9.26
#